data_421c920cea3894608ed3b8e82fee113e
#
_entry.id   421c920cea3894608ed3b8e82fee113e
#
_cell.length_a   1.000
_cell.length_b   1.000
_cell.length_c   1.000
_cell.angle_alpha   90.00
_cell.angle_beta   90.00
_cell.angle_gamma   90.00
#
_symmetry.space_group_name_H-M   'P 1'
#
loop_
_entity.id
_entity.type
_entity.pdbx_description
1 polymer ?
#
loop_
_entity_poly.entity_id
_entity_poly.type
_entity_poly.pdbx_seq_one_letter_code
_entity_poly.pdbx_strand_id
1 'polypeptide(L)'
;MKTADSIVKIIAPRKKVWLALTMPDLVKQWQYGSDLLTTWEIGTPVIFRNEWNGRIFEQKGSVLEFLPESRLKYSLFVPRPDLQDIPEHCFFMTYELTESEGVTSLLVRQEDPRPSPPNESTGGGEGPDVLSWLKELVEVKMP
;
A
#
# COMPACT_ATOMS: atom_id res chain seq x y z
N MET A 1 -7.31 13.68 -12.21
CA MET A 1 -6.78 12.54 -11.44
C MET A 1 -5.27 12.51 -11.55
N LYS A 2 -4.60 12.37 -10.42
CA LYS A 2 -3.14 12.23 -10.40
C LYS A 2 -2.77 10.76 -10.35
N THR A 3 -1.85 10.33 -11.19
CA THR A 3 -1.37 8.94 -11.22
C THR A 3 0.14 8.95 -11.04
N ALA A 4 0.62 8.14 -10.11
CA ALA A 4 2.05 7.98 -9.86
C ALA A 4 2.40 6.50 -9.89
N ASP A 5 3.39 6.16 -10.69
CA ASP A 5 3.88 4.79 -10.82
C ASP A 5 5.29 4.68 -10.29
N SER A 6 5.56 3.59 -9.58
CA SER A 6 6.89 3.25 -9.13
C SER A 6 7.15 1.79 -9.42
N ILE A 7 8.37 1.47 -9.81
CA ILE A 7 8.77 0.08 -10.07
C ILE A 7 9.98 -0.22 -9.19
N VAL A 8 9.90 -1.32 -8.46
CA VAL A 8 11.03 -1.82 -7.68
C VAL A 8 11.29 -3.27 -8.04
N LYS A 9 12.57 -3.61 -8.20
CA LYS A 9 12.98 -4.99 -8.45
C LYS A 9 13.48 -5.61 -7.16
N ILE A 10 12.93 -6.76 -6.83
CA ILE A 10 13.23 -7.45 -5.57
C ILE A 10 13.79 -8.82 -5.93
N ILE A 11 14.97 -9.13 -5.41
CA ILE A 11 15.63 -10.41 -5.69
C ILE A 11 15.01 -11.48 -4.78
N ALA A 12 13.83 -11.92 -5.16
CA ALA A 12 13.06 -12.95 -4.47
C ALA A 12 11.91 -13.40 -5.37
N PRO A 13 11.37 -14.60 -5.14
CA PRO A 13 10.20 -15.04 -5.90
C PRO A 13 8.97 -14.22 -5.53
N ARG A 14 8.06 -14.09 -6.47
CA ARG A 14 6.85 -13.28 -6.27
C ARG A 14 6.02 -13.75 -5.08
N LYS A 15 6.08 -15.02 -4.74
CA LYS A 15 5.38 -15.53 -3.56
C LYS A 15 5.82 -14.81 -2.29
N LYS A 16 7.12 -14.59 -2.12
CA LYS A 16 7.64 -13.86 -0.95
C LYS A 16 7.20 -12.41 -0.95
N VAL A 17 7.27 -11.77 -2.11
CA VAL A 17 6.84 -10.38 -2.23
C VAL A 17 5.35 -10.27 -1.92
N TRP A 18 4.56 -11.21 -2.41
CA TRP A 18 3.12 -11.25 -2.15
C TRP A 18 2.82 -11.37 -0.65
N LEU A 19 3.56 -12.23 0.06
CA LEU A 19 3.39 -12.37 1.51
C LEU A 19 3.69 -11.05 2.22
N ALA A 20 4.75 -10.36 1.81
CA ALA A 20 5.10 -9.07 2.42
C ALA A 20 4.03 -8.00 2.16
N LEU A 21 3.29 -8.10 1.06
CA LEU A 21 2.23 -7.15 0.74
C LEU A 21 0.92 -7.47 1.46
N THR A 22 0.68 -8.70 1.84
CA THR A 22 -0.64 -9.15 2.30
C THR A 22 -0.69 -9.65 3.74
N MET A 23 0.43 -10.11 4.30
CA MET A 23 0.47 -10.61 5.66
C MET A 23 0.60 -9.46 6.64
N PRO A 24 -0.34 -9.30 7.60
CA PRO A 24 -0.30 -8.17 8.53
C PRO A 24 1.02 -8.01 9.28
N ASP A 25 1.61 -9.11 9.73
CA ASP A 25 2.87 -9.07 10.47
C ASP A 25 4.02 -8.53 9.62
N LEU A 26 4.00 -8.82 8.32
CA LEU A 26 5.03 -8.34 7.41
C LEU A 26 4.77 -6.91 6.95
N VAL A 27 3.51 -6.57 6.69
CA VAL A 27 3.12 -5.20 6.34
C VAL A 27 3.55 -4.22 7.42
N LYS A 28 3.37 -4.59 8.67
CA LYS A 28 3.77 -3.77 9.80
C LYS A 28 5.26 -3.40 9.79
N GLN A 29 6.09 -4.28 9.25
CA GLN A 29 7.54 -4.07 9.24
C GLN A 29 8.01 -3.08 8.20
N TRP A 30 7.26 -2.88 7.10
CA TRP A 30 7.67 -1.96 6.05
C TRP A 30 6.75 -0.76 5.88
N GLN A 31 5.61 -0.73 6.57
CA GLN A 31 4.67 0.39 6.50
C GLN A 31 4.52 1.11 7.84
N TYR A 32 5.61 1.63 8.37
CA TYR A 32 5.61 2.49 9.57
C TYR A 32 4.91 1.88 10.78
N GLY A 33 4.93 0.57 10.93
CA GLY A 33 4.28 -0.08 12.05
C GLY A 33 2.76 -0.12 11.96
N SER A 34 2.20 0.06 10.76
CA SER A 34 0.76 0.02 10.57
C SER A 34 0.17 -1.36 10.82
N ASP A 35 -0.94 -1.41 11.54
CA ASP A 35 -1.72 -2.63 11.70
C ASP A 35 -2.68 -2.76 10.53
N LEU A 36 -2.55 -3.84 9.78
CA LEU A 36 -3.42 -4.13 8.64
C LEU A 36 -4.56 -5.03 9.08
N LEU A 37 -5.78 -4.57 8.88
CA LEU A 37 -7.00 -5.32 9.24
C LEU A 37 -7.81 -5.55 7.97
N THR A 38 -7.88 -6.80 7.52
CA THR A 38 -8.64 -7.16 6.32
C THR A 38 -8.73 -8.66 6.19
N THR A 39 -9.76 -9.13 5.47
CA THR A 39 -9.87 -10.53 5.08
C THR A 39 -9.41 -10.76 3.64
N TRP A 40 -9.07 -9.69 2.92
CA TRP A 40 -8.70 -9.70 1.50
C TRP A 40 -9.80 -10.21 0.56
N GLU A 41 -11.01 -10.35 1.04
CA GLU A 41 -12.13 -10.66 0.17
C GLU A 41 -12.58 -9.42 -0.57
N ILE A 42 -12.88 -9.56 -1.86
CA ILE A 42 -13.31 -8.41 -2.68
C ILE A 42 -14.57 -7.81 -2.10
N GLY A 43 -14.59 -6.48 -1.96
CA GLY A 43 -15.70 -5.75 -1.39
C GLY A 43 -15.68 -5.60 0.11
N THR A 44 -14.74 -6.25 0.80
CA THR A 44 -14.62 -6.13 2.26
C THR A 44 -13.68 -4.98 2.65
N PRO A 45 -13.80 -4.49 3.88
CA PRO A 45 -12.94 -3.38 4.33
C PRO A 45 -11.46 -3.71 4.39
N VAL A 46 -10.65 -2.71 4.06
CA VAL A 46 -9.21 -2.71 4.32
C VAL A 46 -8.94 -1.56 5.27
N ILE A 47 -8.28 -1.83 6.38
CA ILE A 47 -7.97 -0.81 7.37
C ILE A 47 -6.48 -0.85 7.70
N PHE A 48 -5.82 0.31 7.60
CA PHE A 48 -4.45 0.49 8.09
C PHE A 48 -4.53 1.40 9.31
N ARG A 49 -4.14 0.89 10.45
CA ARG A 49 -4.23 1.60 11.73
C ARG A 49 -2.85 1.89 12.28
N ASN A 50 -2.61 3.15 12.63
CA ASN A 50 -1.39 3.57 13.33
C ASN A 50 -1.77 4.25 14.63
N GLU A 51 -0.95 4.03 15.67
CA GLU A 51 -1.06 4.74 16.92
C GLU A 51 0.19 5.58 17.13
N TRP A 52 0.00 6.86 17.43
CA TRP A 52 1.09 7.77 17.70
C TRP A 52 0.67 8.82 18.72
N ASN A 53 1.47 8.98 19.78
CA ASN A 53 1.18 9.92 20.86
C ASN A 53 -0.22 9.74 21.46
N GLY A 54 -0.66 8.49 21.62
CA GLY A 54 -1.97 8.20 22.18
C GLY A 54 -3.13 8.43 21.22
N ARG A 55 -2.84 8.79 19.98
CA ARG A 55 -3.88 8.99 18.96
C ARG A 55 -3.87 7.85 17.96
N ILE A 56 -5.05 7.42 17.56
CA ILE A 56 -5.20 6.38 16.57
C ILE A 56 -5.55 7.02 15.23
N PHE A 57 -4.76 6.68 14.21
CA PHE A 57 -4.99 7.13 12.83
C PHE A 57 -5.39 5.91 12.01
N GLU A 58 -6.49 6.03 11.29
CA GLU A 58 -6.95 4.94 10.44
C GLU A 58 -7.15 5.42 9.01
N GLN A 59 -6.60 4.63 8.08
CA GLN A 59 -6.92 4.75 6.65
C GLN A 59 -7.77 3.54 6.32
N LYS A 60 -8.91 3.73 5.68
CA LYS A 60 -9.79 2.62 5.38
C LYS A 60 -10.43 2.73 4.00
N GLY A 61 -10.69 1.60 3.41
CA GLY A 61 -11.31 1.52 2.11
C GLY A 61 -11.81 0.11 1.86
N SER A 62 -11.73 -0.33 0.62
CA SER A 62 -12.26 -1.63 0.21
C SER A 62 -11.29 -2.37 -0.69
N VAL A 63 -11.31 -3.70 -0.60
CA VAL A 63 -10.58 -4.56 -1.52
C VAL A 63 -11.30 -4.56 -2.86
N LEU A 64 -10.59 -4.20 -3.93
CA LEU A 64 -11.17 -4.12 -5.28
C LEU A 64 -10.74 -5.28 -6.16
N GLU A 65 -9.48 -5.72 -6.06
CA GLU A 65 -8.96 -6.86 -6.82
C GLU A 65 -7.99 -7.63 -5.93
N PHE A 66 -8.07 -8.95 -6.00
CA PHE A 66 -7.16 -9.81 -5.26
C PHE A 66 -6.87 -11.06 -6.10
N LEU A 67 -5.76 -11.00 -6.83
CA LEU A 67 -5.27 -12.10 -7.66
C LEU A 67 -3.94 -12.56 -7.05
N PRO A 68 -3.92 -13.66 -6.29
CA PRO A 68 -2.73 -14.08 -5.56
C PRO A 68 -1.47 -14.12 -6.42
N GLU A 69 -0.41 -13.51 -5.88
CA GLU A 69 0.92 -13.41 -6.49
C GLU A 69 0.96 -12.63 -7.81
N SER A 70 -0.13 -11.99 -8.19
CA SER A 70 -0.22 -11.25 -9.47
C SER A 70 -0.64 -9.81 -9.28
N ARG A 71 -1.79 -9.57 -8.66
CA ARG A 71 -2.33 -8.22 -8.58
C ARG A 71 -3.16 -8.02 -7.32
N LEU A 72 -2.94 -6.88 -6.69
CA LEU A 72 -3.70 -6.44 -5.52
C LEU A 72 -4.14 -5.00 -5.75
N LYS A 73 -5.42 -4.73 -5.58
CA LYS A 73 -5.92 -3.36 -5.70
C LYS A 73 -6.92 -3.07 -4.59
N TYR A 74 -6.77 -1.91 -3.96
CA TYR A 74 -7.73 -1.46 -2.95
C TYR A 74 -7.85 0.06 -3.00
N SER A 75 -8.98 0.55 -2.47
CA SER A 75 -9.17 1.98 -2.25
C SER A 75 -8.81 2.31 -0.81
N LEU A 76 -8.42 3.55 -0.56
CA LEU A 76 -8.19 4.05 0.79
C LEU A 76 -8.67 5.48 0.92
N PHE A 77 -9.31 5.77 2.05
CA PHE A 77 -9.63 7.12 2.47
C PHE A 77 -8.69 7.49 3.61
N VAL A 78 -7.90 8.56 3.41
CA VAL A 78 -7.07 9.13 4.46
C VAL A 78 -7.81 10.32 5.04
N PRO A 79 -8.15 10.33 6.34
CA PRO A 79 -8.89 11.43 6.92
C PRO A 79 -8.15 12.76 6.77
N ARG A 80 -8.88 13.76 6.29
CA ARG A 80 -8.37 15.11 6.08
C ARG A 80 -9.48 16.09 6.45
N PRO A 81 -9.17 17.20 7.15
CA PRO A 81 -10.21 18.13 7.61
C PRO A 81 -11.08 18.73 6.49
N ASP A 82 -10.53 18.84 5.28
CA ASP A 82 -11.23 19.42 4.14
C ASP A 82 -11.96 18.39 3.28
N LEU A 83 -11.92 17.09 3.65
CA LEU A 83 -12.55 16.03 2.87
C LEU A 83 -13.55 15.25 3.69
N GLN A 84 -14.69 14.95 3.07
CA GLN A 84 -15.68 14.04 3.65
C GLN A 84 -15.29 12.60 3.31
N ASP A 85 -15.70 11.67 4.19
CA ASP A 85 -15.48 10.24 3.97
C ASP A 85 -16.52 9.72 2.96
N ILE A 86 -16.24 9.96 1.69
CA ILE A 86 -17.07 9.49 0.57
C ILE A 86 -16.16 8.81 -0.46
N PRO A 87 -16.73 7.90 -1.28
CA PRO A 87 -15.91 7.17 -2.26
C PRO A 87 -15.09 8.03 -3.20
N GLU A 88 -15.60 9.22 -3.56
CA GLU A 88 -14.91 10.13 -4.47
C GLU A 88 -13.64 10.72 -3.86
N HIS A 89 -13.47 10.58 -2.55
CA HIS A 89 -12.28 11.08 -1.84
C HIS A 89 -11.30 9.98 -1.50
N CYS A 90 -11.50 8.78 -2.02
CA CYS A 90 -10.56 7.69 -1.86
C CYS A 90 -9.52 7.72 -2.99
N PHE A 91 -8.31 7.33 -2.67
CA PHE A 91 -7.32 7.03 -3.70
C PHE A 91 -7.21 5.52 -3.88
N PHE A 92 -6.58 5.10 -4.97
CA PHE A 92 -6.48 3.68 -5.31
C PHE A 92 -5.02 3.27 -5.34
N MET A 93 -4.71 2.15 -4.70
CA MET A 93 -3.39 1.54 -4.73
C MET A 93 -3.46 0.25 -5.51
N THR A 94 -2.59 0.09 -6.48
CA THR A 94 -2.48 -1.14 -7.27
C THR A 94 -1.06 -1.66 -7.16
N TYR A 95 -0.93 -2.96 -6.88
CA TYR A 95 0.35 -3.65 -6.84
C TYR A 95 0.29 -4.77 -7.88
N GLU A 96 1.22 -4.75 -8.84
CA GLU A 96 1.32 -5.81 -9.85
C GLU A 96 2.70 -6.46 -9.79
N LEU A 97 2.72 -7.77 -9.79
CA LEU A 97 3.94 -8.55 -9.65
C LEU A 97 4.18 -9.38 -10.90
N THR A 98 5.41 -9.28 -11.42
CA THR A 98 5.88 -10.17 -12.47
C THR A 98 7.22 -10.72 -12.04
N GLU A 99 7.47 -11.99 -12.30
CA GLU A 99 8.71 -12.65 -11.90
C GLU A 99 9.45 -13.18 -13.12
N SER A 100 10.76 -13.00 -13.11
CA SER A 100 11.64 -13.56 -14.13
C SER A 100 12.98 -13.92 -13.49
N GLU A 101 13.37 -15.18 -13.61
CA GLU A 101 14.68 -15.67 -13.12
C GLU A 101 14.95 -15.35 -11.64
N GLY A 102 13.93 -15.54 -10.80
CA GLY A 102 14.06 -15.32 -9.36
C GLY A 102 14.02 -13.86 -8.94
N VAL A 103 13.73 -12.95 -9.84
CA VAL A 103 13.58 -11.52 -9.55
C VAL A 103 12.14 -11.11 -9.80
N THR A 104 11.54 -10.48 -8.83
CA THR A 104 10.17 -9.95 -8.96
C THR A 104 10.22 -8.46 -9.27
N SER A 105 9.54 -8.05 -10.34
CA SER A 105 9.29 -6.64 -10.61
C SER A 105 7.94 -6.29 -9.99
N LEU A 106 7.95 -5.35 -9.06
CA LEU A 106 6.75 -4.86 -8.43
C LEU A 106 6.42 -3.48 -8.97
N LEU A 107 5.26 -3.38 -9.62
CA LEU A 107 4.72 -2.09 -10.05
C LEU A 107 3.75 -1.62 -8.97
N VAL A 108 3.97 -0.42 -8.46
CA VAL A 108 3.07 0.23 -7.51
C VAL A 108 2.48 1.45 -8.19
N ARG A 109 1.17 1.45 -8.36
CA ARG A 109 0.45 2.58 -8.96
C ARG A 109 -0.49 3.20 -7.94
N GLN A 110 -0.40 4.51 -7.79
CA GLN A 110 -1.33 5.27 -6.98
C GLN A 110 -2.14 6.17 -7.89
N GLU A 111 -3.45 6.03 -7.84
CA GLU A 111 -4.38 6.89 -8.58
C GLU A 111 -5.17 7.72 -7.60
N ASP A 112 -5.05 9.03 -7.68
CA ASP A 112 -5.60 9.95 -6.68
C ASP A 112 -6.55 10.96 -7.31
N PRO A 113 -7.87 10.76 -7.17
CA PRO A 113 -8.86 11.71 -7.68
C PRO A 113 -9.14 12.87 -6.72
N ARG A 114 -8.54 12.86 -5.53
CA ARG A 114 -8.82 13.89 -4.52
C ARG A 114 -8.32 15.25 -4.97
N PRO A 115 -8.99 16.35 -4.54
CA PRO A 115 -8.48 17.68 -4.81
C PRO A 115 -7.14 17.89 -4.10
N SER A 116 -6.24 18.65 -4.72
CA SER A 116 -4.97 18.98 -4.12
C SER A 116 -5.18 19.84 -2.88
N PRO A 117 -4.44 19.61 -1.78
CA PRO A 117 -4.54 20.48 -0.62
C PRO A 117 -4.03 21.88 -0.95
N PRO A 118 -4.57 22.91 -0.27
CA PRO A 118 -4.17 24.30 -0.51
C PRO A 118 -2.67 24.55 -0.32
N ASN A 119 -2.07 23.81 0.61
CA ASN A 119 -0.64 23.87 0.86
C ASN A 119 -0.04 22.56 0.38
N GLU A 120 0.09 22.43 -0.91
CA GLU A 120 0.69 21.25 -1.47
C GLU A 120 2.17 21.21 -1.11
N SER A 121 2.46 20.68 0.05
CA SER A 121 3.80 20.21 0.28
C SER A 121 3.93 18.93 -0.51
N THR A 122 4.94 18.81 -1.26
CA THR A 122 5.32 17.63 -1.97
C THR A 122 5.67 16.48 -1.03
N GLY A 123 5.18 16.50 0.16
CA GLY A 123 5.43 15.44 1.09
C GLY A 123 4.49 14.29 0.90
N GLY A 124 4.39 13.79 -0.30
CA GLY A 124 3.81 12.49 -0.47
C GLY A 124 4.68 11.54 0.31
N GLY A 125 4.26 11.20 1.49
CA GLY A 125 5.09 10.43 2.41
C GLY A 125 5.39 9.01 1.99
N GLU A 126 4.84 8.55 0.90
CA GLU A 126 5.18 7.24 0.35
C GLU A 126 6.21 7.39 -0.72
N GLY A 127 7.30 7.98 -0.37
CA GLY A 127 8.39 8.06 -1.28
C GLY A 127 9.11 6.73 -1.43
N PRO A 128 10.25 6.76 -2.07
CA PRO A 128 11.08 5.58 -2.30
C PRO A 128 11.42 4.80 -1.03
N ASP A 129 11.39 5.46 0.12
CA ASP A 129 11.84 4.84 1.38
C ASP A 129 10.98 3.65 1.78
N VAL A 130 9.66 3.74 1.61
CA VAL A 130 8.76 2.63 1.95
C VAL A 130 9.06 1.43 1.07
N LEU A 131 9.26 1.64 -0.21
CA LEU A 131 9.57 0.56 -1.15
C LEU A 131 10.96 -0.01 -0.89
N SER A 132 11.90 0.82 -0.45
CA SER A 132 13.23 0.35 -0.05
C SER A 132 13.13 -0.55 1.17
N TRP A 133 12.29 -0.21 2.13
CA TRP A 133 12.07 -1.05 3.31
C TRP A 133 11.39 -2.38 2.94
N LEU A 134 10.46 -2.35 2.00
CA LEU A 134 9.84 -3.57 1.48
C LEU A 134 10.88 -4.48 0.83
N LYS A 135 11.72 -3.92 -0.02
CA LYS A 135 12.79 -4.65 -0.69
C LYS A 135 13.75 -5.27 0.33
N GLU A 136 14.18 -4.49 1.31
CA GLU A 136 15.07 -4.98 2.36
C GLU A 136 14.42 -6.10 3.17
N LEU A 137 13.16 -5.94 3.53
CA LEU A 137 12.43 -6.96 4.26
C LEU A 137 12.43 -8.28 3.51
N VAL A 138 12.07 -8.25 2.23
CA VAL A 138 11.94 -9.47 1.44
C VAL A 138 13.28 -10.11 1.15
N GLU A 139 14.29 -9.32 0.78
CA GLU A 139 15.61 -9.85 0.39
C GLU A 139 16.47 -10.27 1.57
N VAL A 140 16.36 -9.58 2.68
CA VAL A 140 17.30 -9.75 3.80
C VAL A 140 16.64 -10.40 5.01
N LYS A 141 15.44 -9.98 5.39
CA LYS A 141 14.82 -10.40 6.65
C LYS A 141 13.86 -11.57 6.53
N MET A 142 13.34 -11.84 5.35
CA MET A 142 12.48 -12.99 5.13
C MET A 142 13.32 -14.18 4.70
N PRO A 143 13.14 -15.34 5.36
CA PRO A 143 13.87 -16.55 4.99
C PRO A 143 13.44 -17.12 3.64
#